data_d8a3a1121c8da495126844f3f1e52502
#
_entry.id   d8a3a1121c8da495126844f3f1e52502
#
_cell.length_a   1.000
_cell.length_b   1.000
_cell.length_c   1.000
_cell.angle_alpha   90.00
_cell.angle_beta   90.00
_cell.angle_gamma   90.00
#
_symmetry.space_group_name_H-M   'P 1'
#
loop_
_entity.id
_entity.type
_entity.pdbx_description
1 polymer ?
#
loop_
_entity_poly.entity_id
_entity_poly.type
_entity_poly.pdbx_seq_one_letter_code
_entity_poly.pdbx_strand_id
1 'polypeptide(L)'
;DEELRRLHARLGVYSCTGNHEYRYEAEQKIQWLNRAGISMLRDSAVLIDSAFYVVGREDVVFPERVPLSEILNRQNVNRFKPVIVLNHSPNDLDEEVNAGADIALYGHTHHGQAFPGNIATRLVFEVAYGYARKGDTHIYVTSGLGLAGPQYRIGTVSEVAVLNVKFEK
;
A
#
# COMPACT_ATOMS: atom_id res chain seq x y z
N ASP A 1 -2.61 21.49 0.24
CA ASP A 1 -3.67 21.17 -0.74
C ASP A 1 -3.23 21.32 -2.19
N GLU A 2 -2.49 22.37 -2.51
CA GLU A 2 -2.10 22.67 -3.88
C GLU A 2 -1.08 21.66 -4.44
N GLU A 3 -0.12 21.24 -3.63
CA GLU A 3 0.88 20.24 -4.01
C GLU A 3 0.25 18.89 -4.33
N LEU A 4 -0.69 18.43 -3.51
CA LEU A 4 -1.37 17.15 -3.76
C LEU A 4 -2.23 17.18 -5.02
N ARG A 5 -2.87 18.31 -5.33
CA ARG A 5 -3.65 18.48 -6.57
C ARG A 5 -2.79 18.45 -7.83
N ARG A 6 -1.48 18.64 -7.70
CA ARG A 6 -0.51 18.51 -8.80
C ARG A 6 -0.14 17.05 -9.08
N LEU A 7 -0.45 16.13 -8.15
CA LEU A 7 -0.27 14.70 -8.38
C LEU A 7 -1.34 14.22 -9.36
N HIS A 8 -0.93 13.92 -10.57
CA HIS A 8 -1.79 13.35 -11.59
C HIS A 8 -1.02 12.34 -12.44
N ALA A 9 -1.72 11.31 -12.88
CA ALA A 9 -1.18 10.28 -13.74
C ALA A 9 -2.25 9.83 -14.73
N ARG A 10 -1.80 9.36 -15.90
CA ARG A 10 -2.69 8.92 -17.00
C ARG A 10 -3.70 7.87 -16.55
N LEU A 11 -3.31 6.97 -15.67
CA LEU A 11 -4.17 5.91 -15.16
C LEU A 11 -4.78 6.19 -13.78
N GLY A 12 -4.60 7.40 -13.25
CA GLY A 12 -5.09 7.82 -11.95
C GLY A 12 -4.05 7.74 -10.84
N VAL A 13 -4.40 8.29 -9.69
CA VAL A 13 -3.62 8.24 -8.44
C VAL A 13 -4.45 7.52 -7.40
N TYR A 14 -3.92 6.45 -6.83
CA TYR A 14 -4.62 5.57 -5.89
C TYR A 14 -3.88 5.51 -4.57
N SER A 15 -4.62 5.36 -3.48
CA SER A 15 -4.09 5.19 -2.14
C SER A 15 -4.95 4.21 -1.35
N CYS A 16 -4.39 3.68 -0.27
CA CYS A 16 -5.12 2.94 0.75
C CYS A 16 -5.01 3.67 2.09
N THR A 17 -5.80 3.28 3.07
CA THR A 17 -5.69 3.81 4.43
C THR A 17 -4.47 3.24 5.17
N GLY A 18 -3.94 4.01 6.09
CA GLY A 18 -2.94 3.58 7.06
C GLY A 18 -3.42 3.82 8.49
N ASN A 19 -2.64 3.40 9.47
CA ASN A 19 -2.97 3.56 10.88
C ASN A 19 -3.09 5.04 11.32
N HIS A 20 -2.51 5.97 10.59
CA HIS A 20 -2.59 7.41 10.89
C HIS A 20 -3.93 8.04 10.48
N GLU A 21 -4.61 7.51 9.47
CA GLU A 21 -5.95 7.96 9.10
C GLU A 21 -6.91 7.74 10.25
N TYR A 22 -6.82 6.61 10.97
CA TYR A 22 -7.74 6.25 12.06
C TYR A 22 -7.48 6.91 13.40
N ARG A 23 -6.39 7.67 13.54
CA ARG A 23 -6.11 8.36 14.80
C ARG A 23 -7.07 9.51 15.09
N TYR A 24 -7.44 10.28 14.06
CA TYR A 24 -8.31 11.45 14.17
C TYR A 24 -9.02 11.69 12.85
N GLU A 25 -10.36 11.85 12.89
CA GLU A 25 -11.19 12.34 11.79
C GLU A 25 -10.92 11.64 10.43
N ALA A 26 -10.85 10.31 10.44
CA ALA A 26 -10.49 9.51 9.27
C ALA A 26 -11.29 9.88 8.00
N GLU A 27 -12.61 10.01 8.13
CA GLU A 27 -13.49 10.34 7.01
C GLU A 27 -13.20 11.72 6.39
N GLN A 28 -12.85 12.71 7.21
CA GLN A 28 -12.50 14.05 6.71
C GLN A 28 -11.20 14.03 5.91
N LYS A 29 -10.19 13.29 6.39
CA LYS A 29 -8.90 13.11 5.68
C LYS A 29 -9.10 12.40 4.36
N ILE A 30 -9.87 11.32 4.35
CA ILE A 30 -10.17 10.55 3.16
C ILE A 30 -10.91 11.41 2.12
N GLN A 31 -11.94 12.15 2.55
CA GLN A 31 -12.66 13.07 1.67
C GLN A 31 -11.76 14.19 1.13
N TRP A 32 -10.83 14.66 1.94
CA TRP A 32 -9.87 15.68 1.53
C TRP A 32 -8.91 15.14 0.45
N LEU A 33 -8.37 13.92 0.61
CA LEU A 33 -7.53 13.27 -0.39
C LEU A 33 -8.31 13.00 -1.69
N ASN A 34 -9.54 12.51 -1.59
CA ASN A 34 -10.40 12.32 -2.76
C ASN A 34 -10.65 13.63 -3.52
N ARG A 35 -10.88 14.75 -2.81
CA ARG A 35 -11.03 16.08 -3.42
C ARG A 35 -9.74 16.59 -4.06
N ALA A 36 -8.58 16.12 -3.62
CA ALA A 36 -7.29 16.41 -4.22
C ALA A 36 -7.01 15.56 -5.47
N GLY A 37 -7.90 14.63 -5.84
CA GLY A 37 -7.74 13.75 -7.00
C GLY A 37 -7.07 12.41 -6.71
N ILE A 38 -6.88 12.08 -5.43
CA ILE A 38 -6.31 10.79 -4.99
C ILE A 38 -7.47 9.86 -4.63
N SER A 39 -7.65 8.79 -5.39
CA SER A 39 -8.70 7.80 -5.14
C SER A 39 -8.32 6.93 -3.95
N MET A 40 -8.97 7.16 -2.81
CA MET A 40 -8.78 6.37 -1.60
C MET A 40 -9.59 5.07 -1.71
N LEU A 41 -8.90 3.95 -1.84
CA LEU A 41 -9.49 2.62 -1.88
C LEU A 41 -9.52 2.04 -0.46
N ARG A 42 -10.70 1.56 -0.06
CA ARG A 42 -10.97 1.03 1.28
C ARG A 42 -11.60 -0.35 1.13
N ASP A 43 -10.81 -1.40 1.33
CA ASP A 43 -11.18 -2.79 1.05
C ASP A 43 -11.97 -2.89 -0.26
N SER A 44 -11.41 -2.29 -1.31
CA SER A 44 -12.07 -2.17 -2.61
C SER A 44 -11.09 -2.30 -3.76
N ALA A 45 -11.57 -2.79 -4.89
CA ALA A 45 -10.83 -3.01 -6.13
C ALA A 45 -11.34 -2.08 -7.24
N VAL A 46 -10.44 -1.63 -8.09
CA VAL A 46 -10.76 -0.88 -9.31
C VAL A 46 -10.05 -1.51 -10.51
N LEU A 47 -10.78 -1.69 -11.61
CA LEU A 47 -10.20 -2.15 -12.88
C LEU A 47 -9.63 -0.97 -13.65
N ILE A 48 -8.34 -1.02 -13.93
CA ILE A 48 -7.59 0.03 -14.60
C ILE A 48 -7.42 -0.33 -16.07
N ASP A 49 -7.87 0.57 -16.96
CA ASP A 49 -7.72 0.48 -18.42
C ASP A 49 -8.13 -0.91 -18.98
N SER A 50 -9.09 -1.57 -18.35
CA SER A 50 -9.49 -2.96 -18.65
C SER A 50 -8.35 -3.99 -18.61
N ALA A 51 -7.18 -3.63 -18.06
CA ALA A 51 -5.95 -4.42 -18.11
C ALA A 51 -5.63 -5.14 -16.80
N PHE A 52 -5.68 -4.44 -15.66
CA PHE A 52 -5.31 -4.97 -14.35
C PHE A 52 -6.15 -4.33 -13.23
N TYR A 53 -6.13 -4.93 -12.06
CA TYR A 53 -6.80 -4.38 -10.89
C TYR A 53 -5.81 -3.72 -9.94
N VAL A 54 -6.25 -2.62 -9.33
CA VAL A 54 -5.64 -2.05 -8.12
C VAL A 54 -6.63 -2.26 -6.96
N VAL A 55 -6.16 -2.86 -5.90
CA VAL A 55 -6.93 -3.12 -4.68
C VAL A 55 -6.32 -2.31 -3.55
N GLY A 56 -7.09 -1.45 -2.90
CA GLY A 56 -6.65 -0.76 -1.68
C GLY A 56 -7.26 -1.40 -0.46
N ARG A 57 -6.41 -1.64 0.54
CA ARG A 57 -6.80 -2.26 1.81
C ARG A 57 -7.12 -1.22 2.87
N GLU A 58 -8.05 -1.53 3.75
CA GLU A 58 -8.11 -0.89 5.05
C GLU A 58 -6.90 -1.29 5.90
N ASP A 59 -6.41 -0.39 6.75
CA ASP A 59 -5.34 -0.73 7.68
C ASP A 59 -5.78 -1.79 8.69
N VAL A 60 -4.84 -2.53 9.22
CA VAL A 60 -5.09 -3.60 10.22
C VAL A 60 -5.71 -3.09 11.51
N VAL A 61 -5.64 -1.79 11.81
CA VAL A 61 -6.30 -1.19 12.97
C VAL A 61 -7.80 -0.98 12.76
N PHE A 62 -8.31 -1.13 11.55
CA PHE A 62 -9.73 -1.00 11.25
C PHE A 62 -10.48 -2.28 11.61
N PRO A 63 -11.44 -2.23 12.57
CA PRO A 63 -12.08 -3.44 13.10
C PRO A 63 -12.91 -4.21 12.07
N GLU A 64 -13.41 -3.50 11.05
CA GLU A 64 -14.30 -4.06 10.02
C GLU A 64 -13.53 -4.44 8.74
N ARG A 65 -12.18 -4.44 8.79
CA ARG A 65 -11.35 -4.89 7.68
C ARG A 65 -11.71 -6.32 7.28
N VAL A 66 -11.96 -6.54 6.00
CA VAL A 66 -12.33 -7.86 5.48
C VAL A 66 -11.13 -8.54 4.82
N PRO A 67 -11.11 -9.88 4.75
CA PRO A 67 -10.05 -10.61 4.04
C PRO A 67 -9.95 -10.21 2.57
N LEU A 68 -8.72 -10.15 2.03
CA LEU A 68 -8.49 -9.81 0.62
C LEU A 68 -9.27 -10.73 -0.34
N SER A 69 -9.27 -12.03 -0.06
CA SER A 69 -10.03 -13.00 -0.86
C SER A 69 -11.53 -12.67 -0.93
N GLU A 70 -12.09 -12.12 0.14
CA GLU A 70 -13.49 -11.71 0.19
C GLU A 70 -13.74 -10.46 -0.66
N ILE A 71 -12.84 -9.47 -0.64
CA ILE A 71 -12.91 -8.29 -1.52
C ILE A 71 -12.93 -8.74 -2.99
N LEU A 72 -11.99 -9.59 -3.36
CA LEU A 72 -11.85 -10.08 -4.73
C LEU A 72 -13.10 -10.84 -5.19
N ASN A 73 -13.71 -11.62 -4.30
CA ASN A 73 -14.93 -12.37 -4.60
C ASN A 73 -16.16 -11.45 -4.68
N ARG A 74 -16.37 -10.59 -3.69
CA ARG A 74 -17.53 -9.67 -3.64
C ARG A 74 -17.58 -8.74 -4.84
N GLN A 75 -16.43 -8.31 -5.35
CA GLN A 75 -16.33 -7.39 -6.47
C GLN A 75 -16.12 -8.09 -7.82
N ASN A 76 -16.25 -9.42 -7.86
CA ASN A 76 -16.12 -10.24 -9.08
C ASN A 76 -14.83 -9.94 -9.84
N VAL A 77 -13.70 -9.82 -9.13
CA VAL A 77 -12.39 -9.56 -9.74
C VAL A 77 -12.02 -10.70 -10.68
N ASN A 78 -11.75 -10.37 -11.94
CA ASN A 78 -11.32 -11.35 -12.91
C ASN A 78 -9.88 -11.81 -12.62
N ARG A 79 -9.72 -13.03 -12.13
CA ARG A 79 -8.45 -13.64 -11.71
C ARG A 79 -7.47 -13.94 -12.85
N PHE A 80 -7.89 -13.77 -14.10
CA PHE A 80 -6.99 -13.83 -15.28
C PHE A 80 -6.31 -12.48 -15.57
N LYS A 81 -6.63 -11.45 -14.81
CA LYS A 81 -5.98 -10.14 -14.89
C LYS A 81 -5.08 -9.94 -13.69
N PRO A 82 -3.94 -9.25 -13.87
CA PRO A 82 -3.05 -8.94 -12.76
C PRO A 82 -3.74 -8.14 -11.66
N VAL A 83 -3.37 -8.43 -10.42
CA VAL A 83 -3.88 -7.79 -9.21
C VAL A 83 -2.72 -7.13 -8.45
N ILE A 84 -2.77 -5.80 -8.34
CA ILE A 84 -1.84 -5.01 -7.55
C ILE A 84 -2.55 -4.59 -6.27
N VAL A 85 -1.97 -4.95 -5.12
CA VAL A 85 -2.53 -4.62 -3.80
C VAL A 85 -1.74 -3.49 -3.17
N LEU A 86 -2.46 -2.47 -2.70
CA LEU A 86 -1.95 -1.41 -1.84
C LEU A 86 -2.38 -1.75 -0.40
N ASN A 87 -1.42 -2.03 0.46
CA ASN A 87 -1.63 -2.27 1.87
C ASN A 87 -0.62 -1.45 2.68
N HIS A 88 -1.05 -0.80 3.76
CA HIS A 88 -0.15 0.07 4.51
C HIS A 88 0.90 -0.73 5.28
N SER A 89 0.48 -1.73 6.05
CA SER A 89 1.34 -2.44 6.99
C SER A 89 1.69 -3.85 6.50
N PRO A 90 2.99 -4.24 6.44
CA PRO A 90 3.44 -5.56 6.01
C PRO A 90 3.39 -6.60 7.15
N ASN A 91 2.26 -6.64 7.89
CA ASN A 91 2.12 -7.51 9.07
C ASN A 91 1.88 -8.97 8.72
N ASP A 92 1.18 -9.22 7.63
CA ASP A 92 0.84 -10.56 7.14
C ASP A 92 0.94 -10.59 5.62
N LEU A 93 2.07 -11.06 5.11
CA LEU A 93 2.30 -11.18 3.67
C LEU A 93 1.60 -12.39 3.07
N ASP A 94 1.24 -13.37 3.90
CA ASP A 94 0.56 -14.58 3.45
C ASP A 94 -0.88 -14.28 2.97
N GLU A 95 -1.50 -13.23 3.48
CA GLU A 95 -2.84 -12.83 3.03
C GLU A 95 -2.85 -12.51 1.54
N GLU A 96 -1.93 -11.67 1.07
CA GLU A 96 -1.84 -11.29 -0.35
C GLU A 96 -1.39 -12.46 -1.22
N VAL A 97 -0.41 -13.24 -0.75
CA VAL A 97 0.09 -14.44 -1.45
C VAL A 97 -1.02 -15.47 -1.64
N ASN A 98 -1.73 -15.82 -0.56
CA ASN A 98 -2.81 -16.81 -0.60
C ASN A 98 -4.02 -16.32 -1.40
N ALA A 99 -4.27 -15.03 -1.41
CA ALA A 99 -5.30 -14.42 -2.25
C ALA A 99 -4.88 -14.33 -3.73
N GLY A 100 -3.62 -14.61 -4.08
CA GLY A 100 -3.10 -14.61 -5.46
C GLY A 100 -2.94 -13.19 -6.02
N ALA A 101 -2.43 -12.27 -5.21
CA ALA A 101 -1.97 -10.97 -5.68
C ALA A 101 -0.66 -11.15 -6.48
N ASP A 102 -0.53 -10.45 -7.61
CA ASP A 102 0.71 -10.46 -8.39
C ASP A 102 1.75 -9.51 -7.79
N ILE A 103 1.30 -8.35 -7.31
CA ILE A 103 2.15 -7.34 -6.67
C ILE A 103 1.47 -6.86 -5.38
N ALA A 104 2.24 -6.78 -4.30
CA ALA A 104 1.81 -6.19 -3.03
C ALA A 104 2.76 -5.07 -2.61
N LEU A 105 2.23 -3.87 -2.40
CA LEU A 105 2.97 -2.66 -2.08
C LEU A 105 2.64 -2.21 -0.66
N TYR A 106 3.68 -1.97 0.13
CA TYR A 106 3.58 -1.61 1.54
C TYR A 106 4.42 -0.40 1.91
N GLY A 107 4.10 0.19 3.05
CA GLY A 107 4.87 1.26 3.69
C GLY A 107 5.08 0.99 5.18
N HIS A 108 4.57 1.88 6.04
CA HIS A 108 4.48 1.78 7.49
C HIS A 108 5.81 1.75 8.25
N THR A 109 6.75 0.90 7.85
CA THR A 109 7.97 0.62 8.60
C THR A 109 8.96 1.78 8.65
N HIS A 110 8.87 2.72 7.70
CA HIS A 110 9.84 3.79 7.47
C HIS A 110 11.30 3.30 7.41
N HIS A 111 11.52 1.99 7.15
CA HIS A 111 12.82 1.34 7.29
C HIS A 111 13.44 1.57 8.68
N GLY A 112 12.58 1.64 9.74
CA GLY A 112 12.98 1.97 11.09
C GLY A 112 13.35 3.43 11.33
N GLN A 113 13.28 4.29 10.30
CA GLN A 113 13.53 5.74 10.27
C GLN A 113 14.88 6.18 10.84
N ALA A 114 15.24 5.76 12.07
CA ALA A 114 16.49 6.12 12.73
C ALA A 114 17.18 4.88 13.29
N PHE A 115 18.48 4.73 12.99
CA PHE A 115 19.29 3.68 13.61
C PHE A 115 19.24 3.80 15.15
N PRO A 116 19.05 2.68 15.90
CA PRO A 116 19.00 1.28 15.44
C PRO A 116 17.60 0.75 15.10
N GLY A 117 16.60 1.61 14.88
CA GLY A 117 15.21 1.23 14.58
C GLY A 117 15.07 0.30 13.37
N ASN A 118 15.99 0.39 12.39
CA ASN A 118 16.02 -0.53 11.26
C ASN A 118 16.37 -1.98 11.65
N ILE A 119 17.04 -2.20 12.77
CA ILE A 119 17.25 -3.54 13.32
C ILE A 119 15.95 -4.05 13.92
N ALA A 120 15.26 -3.20 14.69
CA ALA A 120 13.98 -3.57 15.30
C ALA A 120 12.93 -3.94 14.25
N THR A 121 12.78 -3.13 13.19
CA THR A 121 11.81 -3.44 12.12
C THR A 121 12.10 -4.76 11.42
N ARG A 122 13.38 -5.12 11.21
CA ARG A 122 13.77 -6.41 10.62
C ARG A 122 13.49 -7.61 11.53
N LEU A 123 13.37 -7.40 12.83
CA LEU A 123 13.00 -8.47 13.77
C LEU A 123 11.47 -8.66 13.86
N VAL A 124 10.70 -7.63 13.51
CA VAL A 124 9.25 -7.63 13.61
C VAL A 124 8.58 -8.04 12.30
N PHE A 125 9.09 -7.54 11.16
CA PHE A 125 8.47 -7.76 9.86
C PHE A 125 9.29 -8.73 9.01
N GLU A 126 8.62 -9.68 8.36
CA GLU A 126 9.24 -10.62 7.42
C GLU A 126 9.98 -9.87 6.30
N VAL A 127 9.35 -8.82 5.74
CA VAL A 127 9.96 -7.89 4.82
C VAL A 127 9.80 -6.48 5.40
N ALA A 128 10.86 -5.95 5.99
CA ALA A 128 10.82 -4.62 6.60
C ALA A 128 11.08 -3.48 5.62
N TYR A 129 11.75 -3.75 4.49
CA TYR A 129 12.13 -2.75 3.49
C TYR A 129 12.61 -3.41 2.20
N GLY A 130 12.32 -2.77 1.08
CA GLY A 130 12.79 -3.14 -0.24
C GLY A 130 11.94 -4.23 -0.91
N TYR A 131 12.53 -4.86 -1.91
CA TYR A 131 11.89 -5.88 -2.72
C TYR A 131 12.08 -7.28 -2.14
N ALA A 132 11.02 -8.08 -2.21
CA ALA A 132 11.04 -9.51 -1.97
C ALA A 132 10.08 -10.23 -2.93
N ARG A 133 10.18 -11.54 -3.02
CA ARG A 133 9.21 -12.41 -3.69
C ARG A 133 8.80 -13.52 -2.73
N LYS A 134 7.49 -13.74 -2.58
CA LYS A 134 6.93 -14.82 -1.78
C LYS A 134 5.90 -15.58 -2.62
N GLY A 135 6.18 -16.85 -2.91
CA GLY A 135 5.42 -17.57 -3.94
C GLY A 135 5.53 -16.87 -5.29
N ASP A 136 4.38 -16.55 -5.88
CA ASP A 136 4.30 -15.82 -7.15
C ASP A 136 4.07 -14.31 -6.97
N THR A 137 3.91 -13.85 -5.72
CA THR A 137 3.67 -12.45 -5.40
C THR A 137 4.99 -11.66 -5.29
N HIS A 138 5.07 -10.57 -6.03
CA HIS A 138 6.11 -9.56 -5.92
C HIS A 138 5.76 -8.58 -4.81
N ILE A 139 6.66 -8.41 -3.84
CA ILE A 139 6.44 -7.58 -2.64
C ILE A 139 7.42 -6.41 -2.66
N TYR A 140 6.94 -5.21 -2.36
CA TYR A 140 7.80 -4.05 -2.14
C TYR A 140 7.34 -3.27 -0.91
N VAL A 141 8.25 -3.07 0.04
CA VAL A 141 8.03 -2.26 1.24
C VAL A 141 8.87 -0.99 1.13
N THR A 142 8.20 0.16 1.00
CA THR A 142 8.90 1.45 0.88
C THR A 142 9.23 2.05 2.24
N SER A 143 10.34 2.81 2.30
CA SER A 143 10.63 3.67 3.46
C SER A 143 9.75 4.93 3.50
N GLY A 144 9.07 5.25 2.41
CA GLY A 144 8.19 6.40 2.27
C GLY A 144 8.88 7.76 2.23
N LEU A 145 8.13 8.78 1.82
CA LEU A 145 8.60 10.17 1.79
C LEU A 145 8.57 10.82 3.18
N GLY A 146 7.54 10.50 3.97
CA GLY A 146 7.24 11.13 5.24
C GLY A 146 8.12 10.66 6.39
N LEU A 147 7.85 11.22 7.55
CA LEU A 147 8.49 10.92 8.83
C LEU A 147 7.43 10.47 9.84
N ALA A 148 7.80 9.55 10.72
CA ALA A 148 6.97 9.09 11.83
C ALA A 148 7.53 9.60 13.16
N GLY A 149 6.83 10.53 13.81
CA GLY A 149 7.27 11.14 15.08
C GLY A 149 8.45 12.11 14.89
N PRO A 150 9.70 11.74 15.23
CA PRO A 150 10.85 12.63 15.09
C PRO A 150 11.07 13.10 13.65
N GLN A 151 11.35 14.39 13.48
CA GLN A 151 11.51 15.01 12.14
C GLN A 151 12.92 14.83 11.56
N TYR A 152 13.47 13.63 11.67
CA TYR A 152 14.77 13.29 11.12
C TYR A 152 14.85 11.80 10.75
N ARG A 153 15.80 11.46 9.88
CA ARG A 153 16.21 10.09 9.57
C ARG A 153 17.70 9.92 9.87
N ILE A 154 18.08 8.76 10.40
CA ILE A 154 19.49 8.39 10.66
C ILE A 154 19.72 7.00 10.10
N GLY A 155 20.62 6.89 9.09
CA GLY A 155 20.94 5.62 8.43
C GLY A 155 19.83 5.08 7.55
N THR A 156 18.80 5.86 7.27
CA THR A 156 17.73 5.58 6.31
C THR A 156 17.42 6.82 5.47
N VAL A 157 16.79 6.66 4.33
CA VAL A 157 16.45 7.76 3.42
C VAL A 157 14.95 7.79 3.11
N SER A 158 14.43 8.97 2.81
CA SER A 158 13.10 9.10 2.19
C SER A 158 13.19 8.68 0.73
N GLU A 159 12.17 7.98 0.23
CA GLU A 159 12.18 7.49 -1.15
C GLU A 159 10.82 7.60 -1.84
N VAL A 160 10.89 7.65 -3.16
CA VAL A 160 9.83 7.32 -4.09
C VAL A 160 10.29 6.14 -4.91
N ALA A 161 9.58 5.02 -4.87
CA ALA A 161 9.90 3.85 -5.66
C ALA A 161 9.25 3.95 -7.05
N VAL A 162 10.04 3.70 -8.09
CA VAL A 162 9.54 3.56 -9.47
C VAL A 162 9.59 2.10 -9.87
N LEU A 163 8.43 1.50 -10.09
CA LEU A 163 8.29 0.10 -10.48
C LEU A 163 7.93 0.01 -11.96
N ASN A 164 8.80 -0.62 -12.74
CA ASN A 164 8.51 -0.94 -14.14
C ASN A 164 7.87 -2.34 -14.22
N VAL A 165 6.56 -2.37 -14.42
CA VAL A 165 5.79 -3.62 -14.47
C VAL A 165 5.55 -4.01 -15.92
N LYS A 166 5.88 -5.25 -16.26
CA LYS A 166 5.55 -5.86 -17.54
C LYS A 166 4.65 -7.06 -17.28
N PHE A 167 3.49 -7.06 -17.89
CA PHE A 167 2.60 -8.22 -17.86
C PHE A 167 2.93 -9.12 -19.05
N GLU A 168 3.29 -10.37 -18.78
CA GLU A 168 3.42 -11.39 -19.82
C GLU A 168 2.02 -11.91 -20.17
N LYS A 169 1.82 -12.19 -21.47
CA LYS A 169 0.53 -12.70 -21.99
C LYS A 169 0.39 -14.18 -21.73
#